data_8e58bad9f7d9fbc1c87f3297ea4f24b8
#
_entry.id   8e58bad9f7d9fbc1c87f3297ea4f24b8
#
_cell.length_a   1.000
_cell.length_b   1.000
_cell.length_c   1.000
_cell.angle_alpha   90.00
_cell.angle_beta   90.00
_cell.angle_gamma   90.00
#
_symmetry.space_group_name_H-M   'P 1'
#
loop_
_entity.id
_entity.type
_entity.pdbx_description
1 polymer ?
#
loop_
_entity_poly.entity_id
_entity_poly.type
_entity_poly.pdbx_seq_one_letter_code
_entity_poly.pdbx_strand_id
1 'polypeptide(L)'
;YEPVSQSTIDQFSLSRFYHDEEGPDRAMLMETNQSAWDERIRLMNLAEDRIVMSTFDMRAEESTKDIAAMLLHKADEGVKVQILVDGVSGVVRMEGRELFYALSSHPNIEIKLYNRLNILQPWKSQGRMHDKYVIVDEKAYILGGRNTFDYFIGEYETAHRSYDREVLI
;
A
#
# COMPACT_ATOMS: atom_id res chain seq x y z
N TYR A 1 -21.48 -19.23 -14.24
CA TYR A 1 -20.01 -19.43 -14.43
C TYR A 1 -19.85 -20.20 -15.74
N GLU A 2 -19.34 -19.52 -16.75
CA GLU A 2 -18.91 -20.25 -17.94
C GLU A 2 -17.53 -20.88 -17.64
N PRO A 3 -17.35 -22.17 -17.98
CA PRO A 3 -16.07 -22.81 -17.77
C PRO A 3 -15.02 -22.18 -18.68
N VAL A 4 -13.79 -22.11 -18.17
CA VAL A 4 -12.63 -21.63 -18.95
C VAL A 4 -12.51 -22.48 -20.21
N SER A 5 -12.37 -21.84 -21.38
CA SER A 5 -12.28 -22.55 -22.64
C SER A 5 -11.03 -23.44 -22.71
N GLN A 6 -11.13 -24.59 -23.38
CA GLN A 6 -9.99 -25.49 -23.55
C GLN A 6 -8.82 -24.78 -24.24
N SER A 7 -9.11 -23.89 -25.21
CA SER A 7 -8.07 -23.10 -25.88
C SER A 7 -7.30 -22.17 -24.92
N THR A 8 -7.96 -21.64 -23.88
CA THR A 8 -7.29 -20.85 -22.83
C THR A 8 -6.40 -21.74 -21.97
N ILE A 9 -6.88 -22.93 -21.60
CA ILE A 9 -6.09 -23.92 -20.84
C ILE A 9 -4.87 -24.37 -21.64
N ASP A 10 -5.03 -24.67 -22.93
CA ASP A 10 -3.95 -25.13 -23.80
C ASP A 10 -2.87 -24.05 -24.01
N GLN A 11 -3.23 -22.77 -23.92
CA GLN A 11 -2.29 -21.64 -23.98
C GLN A 11 -1.55 -21.42 -22.66
N PHE A 12 -2.02 -22.03 -21.57
CA PHE A 12 -1.37 -21.90 -20.28
C PHE A 12 -0.17 -22.86 -20.22
N SER A 13 1.04 -22.32 -20.22
CA SER A 13 2.25 -23.09 -20.00
C SER A 13 3.14 -22.41 -18.98
N LEU A 14 3.83 -23.19 -18.15
CA LEU A 14 4.77 -22.66 -17.17
C LEU A 14 5.90 -21.87 -17.84
N SER A 15 6.32 -22.23 -19.05
CA SER A 15 7.35 -21.53 -19.81
C SER A 15 6.97 -20.08 -20.18
N ARG A 16 5.69 -19.68 -20.07
CA ARG A 16 5.26 -18.28 -20.23
C ARG A 16 5.57 -17.43 -18.99
N PHE A 17 5.76 -18.07 -17.83
CA PHE A 17 6.03 -17.42 -16.56
C PHE A 17 7.47 -17.61 -16.08
N TYR A 18 8.13 -18.65 -16.53
CA TYR A 18 9.50 -18.96 -16.17
C TYR A 18 10.36 -18.95 -17.43
N HIS A 19 11.35 -18.11 -17.42
CA HIS A 19 12.40 -18.11 -18.43
C HIS A 19 13.60 -18.88 -17.87
N ASP A 20 14.32 -19.61 -18.70
CA ASP A 20 15.55 -20.34 -18.32
C ASP A 20 16.71 -19.39 -17.99
N GLU A 21 16.58 -18.12 -18.41
CA GLU A 21 17.55 -17.06 -18.11
C GLU A 21 17.11 -16.23 -16.91
N GLU A 22 18.02 -15.96 -16.00
CA GLU A 22 17.78 -15.05 -14.88
C GLU A 22 17.58 -13.62 -15.41
N GLY A 23 16.41 -13.04 -15.11
CA GLY A 23 16.14 -11.62 -15.36
C GLY A 23 16.91 -10.70 -14.43
N PRO A 24 16.94 -9.39 -14.71
CA PRO A 24 17.54 -8.40 -13.83
C PRO A 24 16.77 -8.20 -12.53
N ASP A 25 15.48 -8.53 -12.52
CA ASP A 25 14.61 -8.29 -11.38
C ASP A 25 14.91 -9.27 -10.24
N ARG A 26 14.70 -8.80 -9.02
CA ARG A 26 14.80 -9.60 -7.80
C ARG A 26 13.49 -9.50 -7.04
N ALA A 27 13.06 -10.61 -6.47
CA ALA A 27 11.86 -10.66 -5.65
C ALA A 27 12.17 -11.25 -4.27
N MET A 28 11.66 -10.61 -3.23
CA MET A 28 11.76 -11.08 -1.86
C MET A 28 10.38 -11.25 -1.26
N LEU A 29 10.09 -12.43 -0.72
CA LEU A 29 8.83 -12.71 -0.05
C LEU A 29 8.90 -12.26 1.41
N MET A 30 7.95 -11.43 1.83
CA MET A 30 7.78 -10.99 3.22
C MET A 30 6.62 -11.76 3.87
N GLU A 31 6.94 -12.68 4.76
CA GLU A 31 5.94 -13.57 5.37
C GLU A 31 5.44 -13.07 6.73
N THR A 32 6.24 -12.29 7.45
CA THR A 32 5.87 -11.80 8.79
C THR A 32 5.45 -10.34 8.75
N ASN A 33 4.66 -9.92 9.75
CA ASN A 33 4.28 -8.50 9.90
C ASN A 33 5.51 -7.63 10.19
N GLN A 34 6.51 -8.19 10.90
CA GLN A 34 7.76 -7.48 11.17
C GLN A 34 8.59 -7.29 9.89
N SER A 35 8.78 -8.33 9.09
CA SER A 35 9.50 -8.18 7.81
C SER A 35 8.81 -7.18 6.88
N ALA A 36 7.48 -7.22 6.84
CA ALA A 36 6.70 -6.26 6.05
C ALA A 36 6.88 -4.81 6.54
N TRP A 37 7.04 -4.60 7.84
CA TRP A 37 7.37 -3.31 8.44
C TRP A 37 8.79 -2.88 8.09
N ASP A 38 9.76 -3.70 8.38
CA ASP A 38 11.19 -3.40 8.18
C ASP A 38 11.48 -3.02 6.73
N GLU A 39 10.95 -3.80 5.78
CA GLU A 39 11.20 -3.55 4.36
C GLU A 39 10.45 -2.31 3.85
N ARG A 40 9.27 -1.98 4.38
CA ARG A 40 8.63 -0.69 4.06
C ARG A 40 9.48 0.50 4.48
N ILE A 41 9.98 0.48 5.71
CA ILE A 41 10.81 1.58 6.23
C ILE A 41 12.12 1.67 5.45
N ARG A 42 12.78 0.53 5.18
CA ARG A 42 14.01 0.50 4.37
C ARG A 42 13.78 1.06 2.97
N LEU A 43 12.71 0.59 2.31
CA LEU A 43 12.39 1.03 0.95
C LEU A 43 12.06 2.52 0.91
N MET A 44 11.22 3.02 1.81
CA MET A 44 10.87 4.44 1.88
C MET A 44 12.09 5.32 2.18
N ASN A 45 13.00 4.84 3.04
CA ASN A 45 14.24 5.57 3.38
C ASN A 45 15.17 5.74 2.17
N LEU A 46 15.12 4.85 1.19
CA LEU A 46 15.91 4.93 -0.04
C LEU A 46 15.33 5.89 -1.09
N ALA A 47 14.13 6.42 -0.88
CA ALA A 47 13.48 7.32 -1.83
C ALA A 47 14.30 8.60 -2.05
N GLU A 48 14.51 8.96 -3.31
CA GLU A 48 15.20 10.17 -3.77
C GLU A 48 14.23 11.16 -4.44
N ASP A 49 13.24 10.65 -5.19
CA ASP A 49 12.32 11.45 -5.99
C ASP A 49 10.87 11.33 -5.52
N ARG A 50 10.36 10.09 -5.39
CA ARG A 50 8.93 9.87 -5.19
C ARG A 50 8.59 8.61 -4.38
N ILE A 51 7.59 8.74 -3.49
CA ILE A 51 6.91 7.62 -2.85
C ILE A 51 5.44 7.63 -3.26
N VAL A 52 4.95 6.52 -3.81
CA VAL A 52 3.52 6.31 -4.08
C VAL A 52 3.02 5.17 -3.21
N MET A 53 2.01 5.44 -2.40
CA MET A 53 1.43 4.47 -1.48
C MET A 53 -0.07 4.33 -1.74
N SER A 54 -0.55 3.10 -1.83
CA SER A 54 -1.98 2.78 -1.89
C SER A 54 -2.34 1.84 -0.76
N THR A 55 -3.48 2.07 -0.12
CA THR A 55 -4.01 1.21 0.94
C THR A 55 -5.53 1.32 1.02
N PHE A 56 -6.21 0.21 1.27
CA PHE A 56 -7.66 0.24 1.48
C PHE A 56 -8.02 0.90 2.81
N ASP A 57 -7.33 0.57 3.89
CA ASP A 57 -7.59 1.09 5.24
C ASP A 57 -6.29 1.63 5.87
N MET A 58 -6.35 2.84 6.39
CA MET A 58 -5.27 3.51 7.10
C MET A 58 -5.82 4.15 8.37
N ARG A 59 -5.25 3.83 9.52
CA ARG A 59 -5.73 4.27 10.82
C ARG A 59 -4.67 5.02 11.58
N ALA A 60 -5.07 5.92 12.46
CA ALA A 60 -4.15 6.66 13.33
C ALA A 60 -3.68 5.80 14.52
N GLU A 61 -2.97 4.71 14.22
CA GLU A 61 -2.37 3.76 15.17
C GLU A 61 -0.84 3.89 15.16
N GLU A 62 -0.12 3.15 16.01
CA GLU A 62 1.33 3.37 16.22
C GLU A 62 2.15 3.09 14.95
N SER A 63 1.88 1.98 14.27
CA SER A 63 2.55 1.68 12.99
C SER A 63 2.38 2.78 11.94
N THR A 64 1.18 3.36 11.90
CA THR A 64 0.89 4.45 10.96
C THR A 64 1.57 5.75 11.36
N LYS A 65 1.73 6.03 12.64
CA LYS A 65 2.48 7.21 13.11
C LYS A 65 3.95 7.11 12.71
N ASP A 66 4.54 5.93 12.85
CA ASP A 66 5.95 5.72 12.48
C ASP A 66 6.14 5.82 10.95
N ILE A 67 5.21 5.26 10.16
CA ILE A 67 5.20 5.46 8.69
C ILE A 67 5.03 6.94 8.36
N ALA A 68 4.11 7.64 9.01
CA ALA A 68 3.89 9.07 8.79
C ALA A 68 5.14 9.90 9.12
N ALA A 69 5.86 9.56 10.19
CA ALA A 69 7.12 10.21 10.54
C ALA A 69 8.18 10.00 9.44
N MET A 70 8.29 8.79 8.89
CA MET A 70 9.18 8.50 7.76
C MET A 70 8.78 9.29 6.51
N LEU A 71 7.49 9.33 6.17
CA LEU A 71 6.98 10.07 5.01
C LEU A 71 7.22 11.58 5.15
N LEU A 72 7.00 12.15 6.33
CA LEU A 72 7.31 13.56 6.62
C LEU A 72 8.81 13.84 6.48
N HIS A 73 9.65 12.98 7.06
CA HIS A 73 11.10 13.11 6.94
C HIS A 73 11.54 13.11 5.46
N LYS A 74 11.07 12.19 4.66
CA LYS A 74 11.38 12.15 3.21
C LYS A 74 10.80 13.35 2.46
N ALA A 75 9.63 13.81 2.83
CA ALA A 75 9.02 15.00 2.23
C ALA A 75 9.81 16.29 2.57
N ASP A 76 10.37 16.40 3.79
CA ASP A 76 11.29 17.48 4.18
C ASP A 76 12.57 17.46 3.35
N GLU A 77 13.04 16.27 2.94
CA GLU A 77 14.18 16.12 2.01
C GLU A 77 13.81 16.45 0.55
N GLY A 78 12.56 16.76 0.26
CA GLY A 78 12.08 17.14 -1.08
C GLY A 78 11.40 16.01 -1.87
N VAL A 79 11.33 14.80 -1.32
CA VAL A 79 10.65 13.67 -1.96
C VAL A 79 9.15 13.93 -2.08
N LYS A 80 8.56 13.62 -3.25
CA LYS A 80 7.11 13.74 -3.48
C LYS A 80 6.39 12.51 -2.95
N VAL A 81 5.47 12.69 -2.03
CA VAL A 81 4.69 11.62 -1.41
C VAL A 81 3.25 11.68 -1.89
N GLN A 82 2.76 10.60 -2.46
CA GLN A 82 1.38 10.46 -2.91
C GLN A 82 0.73 9.26 -2.22
N ILE A 83 -0.36 9.52 -1.49
CA ILE A 83 -1.08 8.48 -0.75
C ILE A 83 -2.50 8.39 -1.30
N LEU A 84 -2.89 7.20 -1.76
CA LEU A 84 -4.25 6.90 -2.19
C LEU A 84 -4.91 5.96 -1.19
N VAL A 85 -6.06 6.35 -0.66
CA VAL A 85 -6.84 5.55 0.30
C VAL A 85 -8.26 5.37 -0.23
N ASP A 86 -8.88 4.23 0.08
CA ASP A 86 -10.29 4.03 -0.23
C ASP A 86 -11.16 5.12 0.41
N GLY A 87 -12.09 5.66 -0.35
CA GLY A 87 -12.83 6.85 0.05
C GLY A 87 -13.78 6.65 1.22
N VAL A 88 -14.33 5.44 1.42
CA VAL A 88 -15.17 5.15 2.60
C VAL A 88 -14.28 4.96 3.82
N SER A 89 -13.20 4.19 3.68
CA SER A 89 -12.24 4.01 4.77
C SER A 89 -11.60 5.33 5.18
N GLY A 90 -11.18 6.15 4.21
CA GLY A 90 -10.59 7.45 4.48
C GLY A 90 -11.53 8.38 5.26
N VAL A 91 -12.80 8.48 4.85
CA VAL A 91 -13.79 9.30 5.59
C VAL A 91 -14.01 8.79 7.01
N VAL A 92 -14.10 7.47 7.21
CA VAL A 92 -14.42 6.89 8.52
C VAL A 92 -13.21 6.86 9.46
N ARG A 93 -11.99 6.65 8.92
CA ARG A 93 -10.79 6.36 9.69
C ARG A 93 -9.80 7.53 9.78
N MET A 94 -9.77 8.37 8.77
CA MET A 94 -8.76 9.43 8.63
C MET A 94 -9.33 10.83 8.89
N GLU A 95 -10.54 11.14 8.44
CA GLU A 95 -11.11 12.48 8.63
C GLU A 95 -11.23 12.82 10.13
N GLY A 96 -10.85 14.04 10.48
CA GLY A 96 -10.85 14.51 11.87
C GLY A 96 -9.68 14.03 12.74
N ARG A 97 -8.71 13.30 12.18
CA ARG A 97 -7.53 12.85 12.92
C ARG A 97 -6.34 13.75 12.66
N GLU A 98 -5.71 14.23 13.71
CA GLU A 98 -4.56 15.17 13.67
C GLU A 98 -3.41 14.65 12.81
N LEU A 99 -3.11 13.35 12.89
CA LEU A 99 -2.06 12.71 12.11
C LEU A 99 -2.20 12.98 10.61
N PHE A 100 -3.41 12.85 10.07
CA PHE A 100 -3.65 13.02 8.64
C PHE A 100 -3.72 14.49 8.21
N TYR A 101 -4.11 15.38 9.12
CA TYR A 101 -3.96 16.81 8.90
C TYR A 101 -2.49 17.22 8.86
N ALA A 102 -1.66 16.70 9.77
CA ALA A 102 -0.22 16.94 9.76
C ALA A 102 0.42 16.49 8.45
N LEU A 103 0.13 15.27 7.99
CA LEU A 103 0.60 14.77 6.70
C LEU A 103 0.15 15.66 5.54
N SER A 104 -1.15 15.94 5.43
CA SER A 104 -1.71 16.68 4.30
C SER A 104 -1.35 18.16 4.29
N SER A 105 -0.83 18.72 5.38
CA SER A 105 -0.36 20.10 5.44
C SER A 105 1.04 20.28 4.84
N HIS A 106 1.79 19.20 4.63
CA HIS A 106 3.11 19.27 4.04
C HIS A 106 3.04 19.47 2.52
N PRO A 107 3.76 20.45 1.92
CA PRO A 107 3.64 20.79 0.50
C PRO A 107 4.05 19.66 -0.46
N ASN A 108 4.86 18.72 0.00
CA ASN A 108 5.31 17.57 -0.78
C ASN A 108 4.48 16.29 -0.53
N ILE A 109 3.41 16.36 0.29
CA ILE A 109 2.56 15.19 0.58
C ILE A 109 1.14 15.45 0.04
N GLU A 110 0.67 14.57 -0.81
CA GLU A 110 -0.68 14.58 -1.36
C GLU A 110 -1.44 13.33 -0.90
N ILE A 111 -2.58 13.50 -0.23
CA ILE A 111 -3.48 12.41 0.14
C ILE A 111 -4.76 12.52 -0.68
N LYS A 112 -5.10 11.46 -1.41
CA LYS A 112 -6.34 11.35 -2.19
C LYS A 112 -7.22 10.22 -1.69
N LEU A 113 -8.53 10.48 -1.66
CA LEU A 113 -9.54 9.49 -1.33
C LEU A 113 -10.22 9.00 -2.62
N TYR A 114 -10.06 7.72 -2.92
CA TYR A 114 -10.69 7.09 -4.08
C TYR A 114 -12.19 6.92 -3.87
N ASN A 115 -12.99 7.43 -4.78
CA ASN A 115 -14.45 7.29 -4.79
C ASN A 115 -15.10 7.55 -3.41
N ARG A 116 -14.95 8.79 -2.89
CA ARG A 116 -15.58 9.23 -1.65
C ARG A 116 -17.09 8.98 -1.68
N LEU A 117 -17.67 8.76 -0.49
CA LEU A 117 -19.10 8.60 -0.33
C LEU A 117 -19.86 9.81 -0.90
N ASN A 118 -20.71 9.55 -1.89
CA ASN A 118 -21.61 10.56 -2.42
C ASN A 118 -23.02 10.32 -1.85
N ILE A 119 -23.42 11.13 -0.87
CA ILE A 119 -24.70 11.00 -0.17
C ILE A 119 -25.90 11.17 -1.14
N LEU A 120 -25.73 11.99 -2.18
CA LEU A 120 -26.78 12.22 -3.18
C LEU A 120 -26.89 11.09 -4.22
N GLN A 121 -25.82 10.29 -4.38
CA GLN A 121 -25.75 9.20 -5.33
C GLN A 121 -25.07 7.97 -4.70
N PRO A 122 -25.66 7.36 -3.66
CA PRO A 122 -25.00 6.31 -2.89
C PRO A 122 -24.65 5.07 -3.72
N TRP A 123 -25.38 4.81 -4.81
CA TRP A 123 -25.08 3.72 -5.74
C TRP A 123 -23.74 3.88 -6.47
N LYS A 124 -23.22 5.09 -6.61
CA LYS A 124 -21.89 5.35 -7.19
C LYS A 124 -20.75 4.97 -6.25
N SER A 125 -21.04 4.80 -4.97
CA SER A 125 -20.03 4.48 -3.96
C SER A 125 -19.67 2.99 -3.87
N GLN A 126 -20.16 2.13 -4.76
CA GLN A 126 -19.89 0.68 -4.75
C GLN A 126 -18.50 0.31 -5.30
N GLY A 127 -17.93 1.10 -6.18
CA GLY A 127 -16.57 0.89 -6.68
C GLY A 127 -15.56 1.18 -5.56
N ARG A 128 -15.03 0.14 -4.91
CA ARG A 128 -14.03 0.26 -3.83
C ARG A 128 -12.64 -0.06 -4.37
N MET A 129 -11.65 0.72 -3.94
CA MET A 129 -10.25 0.42 -4.17
C MET A 129 -9.76 -0.54 -3.07
N HIS A 130 -9.14 -1.64 -3.46
CA HIS A 130 -8.63 -2.61 -2.49
C HIS A 130 -7.13 -2.92 -2.67
N ASP A 131 -6.45 -2.14 -3.50
CA ASP A 131 -5.02 -2.30 -3.76
C ASP A 131 -4.18 -1.84 -2.56
N LYS A 132 -3.09 -2.53 -2.31
CA LYS A 132 -2.11 -2.18 -1.28
C LYS A 132 -0.71 -2.34 -1.86
N TYR A 133 -0.04 -1.21 -2.03
CA TYR A 133 1.32 -1.17 -2.55
C TYR A 133 2.09 0.05 -2.03
N VAL A 134 3.39 -0.06 -2.08
CA VAL A 134 4.33 1.05 -1.91
C VAL A 134 5.30 1.00 -3.08
N ILE A 135 5.41 2.07 -3.84
CA ILE A 135 6.34 2.22 -4.96
C ILE A 135 7.30 3.35 -4.62
N VAL A 136 8.58 3.12 -4.83
CA VAL A 136 9.64 4.11 -4.60
C VAL A 136 10.43 4.31 -5.87
N ASP A 137 10.49 5.54 -6.35
CA ASP A 137 11.29 6.03 -7.49
C ASP A 137 11.14 5.22 -8.78
N GLU A 138 10.03 4.46 -8.92
CA GLU A 138 9.83 3.52 -10.05
C GLU A 138 10.95 2.46 -10.15
N LYS A 139 11.76 2.29 -9.10
CA LYS A 139 12.88 1.34 -9.03
C LYS A 139 12.55 0.08 -8.25
N ALA A 140 11.69 0.20 -7.22
CA ALA A 140 11.30 -0.92 -6.38
C ALA A 140 9.90 -0.72 -5.81
N TYR A 141 9.20 -1.81 -5.54
CA TYR A 141 7.86 -1.73 -4.97
C TYR A 141 7.52 -2.93 -4.09
N ILE A 142 6.65 -2.68 -3.11
CA ILE A 142 6.02 -3.70 -2.29
C ILE A 142 4.58 -3.85 -2.77
N LEU A 143 4.15 -5.07 -3.00
CA LEU A 143 2.78 -5.42 -3.39
C LEU A 143 2.28 -6.55 -2.49
N GLY A 144 1.04 -6.40 -1.98
CA GLY A 144 0.43 -7.45 -1.15
C GLY A 144 -0.94 -7.11 -0.61
N GLY A 145 -1.31 -7.74 0.50
CA GLY A 145 -2.63 -7.65 1.10
C GLY A 145 -2.71 -6.79 2.37
N ARG A 146 -1.58 -6.31 2.93
CA ARG A 146 -1.58 -5.62 4.22
C ARG A 146 -2.08 -4.18 4.12
N ASN A 147 -3.06 -3.85 4.95
CA ASN A 147 -3.45 -2.47 5.22
C ASN A 147 -2.46 -1.78 6.18
N THR A 148 -2.61 -0.46 6.33
CA THR A 148 -1.67 0.37 7.09
C THR A 148 -2.21 0.68 8.48
N PHE A 149 -2.08 -0.28 9.39
CA PHE A 149 -2.36 -0.16 10.82
C PHE A 149 -1.85 -1.41 11.58
N ASP A 150 -1.78 -1.34 12.91
CA ASP A 150 -1.10 -2.27 13.82
C ASP A 150 -1.50 -3.75 13.67
N TYR A 151 -2.72 -4.00 13.21
CA TYR A 151 -3.24 -5.35 12.97
C TYR A 151 -2.48 -6.12 11.88
N PHE A 152 -1.91 -5.41 10.89
CA PHE A 152 -1.27 -5.98 9.71
C PHE A 152 0.25 -5.79 9.65
N ILE A 153 0.78 -4.77 10.31
CA ILE A 153 2.17 -4.33 10.11
C ILE A 153 2.89 -4.23 11.46
N GLY A 154 4.11 -4.75 11.51
CA GLY A 154 4.97 -4.71 12.69
C GLY A 154 4.52 -5.63 13.82
N GLU A 155 5.15 -5.46 14.98
CA GLU A 155 4.84 -6.19 16.21
C GLU A 155 4.29 -5.26 17.29
N TYR A 156 3.46 -4.30 16.90
CA TYR A 156 2.78 -3.40 17.81
C TYR A 156 1.74 -4.15 18.66
N GLU A 157 1.45 -3.63 19.85
CA GLU A 157 0.43 -4.20 20.71
C GLU A 157 -0.96 -4.02 20.10
N THR A 158 -1.65 -5.11 19.84
CA THR A 158 -2.99 -5.13 19.27
C THR A 158 -3.82 -6.30 19.79
N ALA A 159 -5.13 -6.10 19.94
CA ALA A 159 -6.05 -7.14 20.40
C ALA A 159 -6.17 -8.31 19.40
N HIS A 160 -5.95 -8.05 18.12
CA HIS A 160 -5.98 -9.03 17.04
C HIS A 160 -4.81 -8.79 16.08
N ARG A 161 -4.34 -9.86 15.45
CA ARG A 161 -3.27 -9.78 14.45
C ARG A 161 -3.65 -10.60 13.24
N SER A 162 -3.47 -10.02 12.07
CA SER A 162 -3.60 -10.72 10.78
C SER A 162 -2.22 -11.02 10.22
N TYR A 163 -2.13 -12.13 9.53
CA TYR A 163 -0.93 -12.52 8.80
C TYR A 163 -1.25 -12.54 7.31
N ASP A 164 -0.37 -12.00 6.52
CA ASP A 164 -0.49 -11.95 5.08
C ASP A 164 0.91 -12.10 4.47
N ARG A 165 0.98 -12.23 3.16
CA ARG A 165 2.23 -12.29 2.41
C ARG A 165 2.30 -11.14 1.44
N GLU A 166 3.50 -10.63 1.26
CA GLU A 166 3.79 -9.56 0.32
C GLU A 166 5.10 -9.84 -0.39
N VAL A 167 5.27 -9.21 -1.52
CA VAL A 167 6.49 -9.30 -2.31
C VAL A 167 7.11 -7.92 -2.46
N LEU A 168 8.41 -7.82 -2.26
CA LEU A 168 9.25 -6.69 -2.64
C LEU A 168 9.96 -7.04 -3.95
N ILE A 169 9.86 -6.19 -4.94
CA ILE A 169 10.46 -6.33 -6.25
C ILE A 169 11.26 -5.08 -6.56
#